data_e77fdbe2e9cda1c12c1ba8fb956ce14f
#
_entry.id   e77fdbe2e9cda1c12c1ba8fb956ce14f
#
_cell.length_a   1.000
_cell.length_b   1.000
_cell.length_c   1.000
_cell.angle_alpha   90.00
_cell.angle_beta   90.00
_cell.angle_gamma   90.00
#
_symmetry.space_group_name_H-M   'P 1'
#
loop_
_entity.id
_entity.type
_entity.pdbx_description
1 polymer ?
#
loop_
_entity_poly.entity_id
_entity_poly.type
_entity_poly.pdbx_seq_one_letter_code
_entity_poly.pdbx_strand_id
1 'polypeptide(L)'
;MIDQYGRTIEYLRISVTDRCNLRCVYCMPEEGIEQLPHEQILTFDEIERVCRISTELGISKIKLTGGEPLVRKGLPDLLGKIKEIPGIEQVTLTTNGILLKNQLDELMRQGLDAVNISIDTLDETCYHTVTRCGELNQALEGLQAALEYPNLRVKLNCVPMNQSEEEYIQMAEYAKEHPLEVRFIEMMPIGMGKACQGKSRDELLELLEKAFGNAEPYEKYLGNGPAEYVSFPGFQGRIGFISAVSHKFCDSCNRIRLTAEGYLKLCLQYESGIDLRKLLRSGATDEELKEAMRQAIWKKPACHNFSDERRDEEVGQKKEHRAMYGIGG
;
A
#
# COMPACT_ATOMS: atom_id res chain seq x y z
N MET A 1 2.08 -18.49 7.13
CA MET A 1 2.53 -19.59 6.22
C MET A 1 3.97 -19.30 5.76
N ILE A 2 4.81 -20.33 5.54
CA ILE A 2 6.19 -20.17 5.03
C ILE A 2 6.20 -20.54 3.53
N ASP A 3 6.86 -19.73 2.70
CA ASP A 3 7.04 -20.02 1.27
C ASP A 3 8.30 -20.88 1.00
N GLN A 4 8.55 -21.22 -0.28
CA GLN A 4 9.69 -22.07 -0.66
C GLN A 4 11.09 -21.46 -0.36
N TYR A 5 11.16 -20.16 -0.02
CA TYR A 5 12.40 -19.45 0.31
C TYR A 5 12.51 -19.17 1.82
N GLY A 6 11.65 -19.75 2.65
CA GLY A 6 11.66 -19.60 4.11
C GLY A 6 11.06 -18.30 4.63
N ARG A 7 10.39 -17.49 3.77
CA ARG A 7 9.76 -16.24 4.19
C ARG A 7 8.40 -16.51 4.83
N THR A 8 8.14 -15.89 5.96
CA THR A 8 6.82 -15.94 6.61
C THR A 8 5.87 -14.97 5.92
N ILE A 9 4.84 -15.51 5.26
CA ILE A 9 3.78 -14.72 4.60
C ILE A 9 2.62 -14.57 5.59
N GLU A 10 2.44 -13.35 6.09
CA GLU A 10 1.47 -13.01 7.15
C GLU A 10 0.61 -11.78 6.83
N TYR A 11 0.84 -11.16 5.68
CA TYR A 11 0.27 -9.87 5.34
C TYR A 11 -0.41 -9.88 3.98
N LEU A 12 -1.74 -9.72 3.98
CA LEU A 12 -2.57 -9.63 2.77
C LEU A 12 -3.00 -8.18 2.53
N ARG A 13 -2.69 -7.65 1.35
CA ARG A 13 -3.21 -6.35 0.88
C ARG A 13 -4.38 -6.61 -0.06
N ILE A 14 -5.51 -5.96 0.17
CA ILE A 14 -6.75 -6.17 -0.57
C ILE A 14 -7.14 -4.87 -1.28
N SER A 15 -7.14 -4.89 -2.60
CA SER A 15 -7.77 -3.85 -3.40
C SER A 15 -9.28 -4.08 -3.37
N VAL A 16 -10.03 -3.18 -2.72
CA VAL A 16 -11.49 -3.31 -2.64
C VAL A 16 -12.20 -2.73 -3.86
N THR A 17 -11.51 -1.94 -4.67
CA THR A 17 -12.05 -1.29 -5.88
C THR A 17 -10.93 -0.85 -6.81
N ASP A 18 -11.21 -0.79 -8.10
CA ASP A 18 -10.37 -0.18 -9.14
C ASP A 18 -10.60 1.34 -9.27
N ARG A 19 -11.70 1.85 -8.69
CA ARG A 19 -12.10 3.26 -8.79
C ARG A 19 -11.27 4.14 -7.88
N CYS A 20 -10.95 5.34 -8.36
CA CYS A 20 -10.28 6.38 -7.60
C CYS A 20 -10.89 7.75 -7.94
N ASN A 21 -10.91 8.65 -6.95
CA ASN A 21 -11.30 10.05 -7.12
C ASN A 21 -10.13 10.95 -7.53
N LEU A 22 -8.90 10.40 -7.69
CA LEU A 22 -7.72 11.08 -8.21
C LEU A 22 -7.23 10.45 -9.53
N ARG A 23 -6.32 11.18 -10.23
CA ARG A 23 -5.68 10.77 -11.48
C ARG A 23 -4.17 10.97 -11.42
N CYS A 24 -3.53 10.50 -10.34
CA CYS A 24 -2.10 10.70 -10.12
C CYS A 24 -1.27 10.26 -11.33
N VAL A 25 -0.34 11.13 -11.76
CA VAL A 25 0.43 11.00 -13.01
C VAL A 25 1.20 9.69 -13.15
N TYR A 26 1.64 9.10 -12.04
CA TYR A 26 2.36 7.83 -12.02
C TYR A 26 1.46 6.61 -11.88
N CYS A 27 0.17 6.80 -11.63
CA CYS A 27 -0.75 5.71 -11.28
C CYS A 27 -1.81 5.46 -12.34
N MET A 28 -2.47 6.51 -12.83
CA MET A 28 -3.67 6.41 -13.65
C MET A 28 -3.63 7.40 -14.83
N PRO A 29 -4.11 7.04 -16.02
CA PRO A 29 -4.27 7.96 -17.15
C PRO A 29 -5.16 9.16 -16.78
N GLU A 30 -4.97 10.29 -17.47
CA GLU A 30 -5.72 11.52 -17.22
C GLU A 30 -7.21 11.35 -17.49
N GLU A 31 -7.54 10.68 -18.58
CA GLU A 31 -8.91 10.32 -18.98
C GLU A 31 -9.56 9.30 -18.02
N GLY A 32 -8.81 8.74 -17.11
CA GLY A 32 -9.21 7.67 -16.21
C GLY A 32 -9.07 6.28 -16.85
N ILE A 33 -9.83 5.32 -16.34
CA ILE A 33 -9.79 3.93 -16.75
C ILE A 33 -11.21 3.46 -17.11
N GLU A 34 -11.30 2.48 -17.97
CA GLU A 34 -12.53 1.71 -18.11
C GLU A 34 -12.79 0.96 -16.79
N GLN A 35 -13.90 1.28 -16.16
CA GLN A 35 -14.26 0.73 -14.86
C GLN A 35 -14.70 -0.72 -15.02
N LEU A 36 -14.21 -1.57 -14.12
CA LEU A 36 -14.67 -2.94 -14.06
C LEU A 36 -16.18 -2.99 -13.78
N PRO A 37 -16.94 -3.82 -14.52
CA PRO A 37 -18.33 -4.11 -14.18
C PRO A 37 -18.46 -4.64 -12.75
N HIS A 38 -19.55 -4.31 -12.08
CA HIS A 38 -19.79 -4.71 -10.69
C HIS A 38 -19.66 -6.22 -10.46
N GLU A 39 -20.13 -7.00 -11.43
CA GLU A 39 -20.03 -8.47 -11.40
C GLU A 39 -18.60 -9.00 -11.51
N GLN A 40 -17.64 -8.17 -11.93
CA GLN A 40 -16.23 -8.55 -11.99
C GLN A 40 -15.45 -8.18 -10.71
N ILE A 41 -16.01 -7.36 -9.84
CA ILE A 41 -15.41 -6.98 -8.57
C ILE A 41 -15.88 -7.98 -7.49
N LEU A 42 -14.97 -8.33 -6.56
CA LEU A 42 -15.34 -9.15 -5.40
C LEU A 42 -16.38 -8.43 -4.52
N THR A 43 -17.38 -9.18 -4.07
CA THR A 43 -18.30 -8.71 -3.03
C THR A 43 -17.60 -8.64 -1.66
N PHE A 44 -18.18 -7.94 -0.70
CA PHE A 44 -17.64 -7.91 0.66
C PHE A 44 -17.66 -9.29 1.32
N ASP A 45 -18.68 -10.10 1.05
CA ASP A 45 -18.77 -11.46 1.58
C ASP A 45 -17.71 -12.38 0.97
N GLU A 46 -17.38 -12.21 -0.34
CA GLU A 46 -16.26 -12.90 -0.97
C GLU A 46 -14.91 -12.50 -0.35
N ILE A 47 -14.70 -11.20 -0.07
CA ILE A 47 -13.49 -10.68 0.59
C ILE A 47 -13.39 -11.22 2.02
N GLU A 48 -14.45 -11.16 2.80
CA GLU A 48 -14.52 -11.69 4.17
C GLU A 48 -14.18 -13.21 4.18
N ARG A 49 -14.76 -13.97 3.25
CA ARG A 49 -14.46 -15.41 3.11
C ARG A 49 -12.98 -15.64 2.83
N VAL A 50 -12.35 -14.88 1.93
CA VAL A 50 -10.91 -14.97 1.66
C VAL A 50 -10.09 -14.61 2.90
N CYS A 51 -10.47 -13.57 3.65
CA CYS A 51 -9.80 -13.20 4.89
C CYS A 51 -9.85 -14.32 5.93
N ARG A 52 -11.02 -14.94 6.13
CA ARG A 52 -11.20 -16.05 7.06
C ARG A 52 -10.33 -17.24 6.69
N ILE A 53 -10.31 -17.64 5.43
CA ILE A 53 -9.44 -18.73 4.95
C ILE A 53 -7.96 -18.36 5.12
N SER A 54 -7.61 -17.08 4.92
CA SER A 54 -6.23 -16.58 5.07
C SER A 54 -5.70 -16.75 6.50
N THR A 55 -6.55 -16.61 7.54
CA THR A 55 -6.10 -16.81 8.93
C THR A 55 -5.65 -18.24 9.20
N GLU A 56 -6.29 -19.23 8.58
CA GLU A 56 -5.90 -20.63 8.68
C GLU A 56 -4.53 -20.92 8.03
N LEU A 57 -4.08 -20.03 7.13
CA LEU A 57 -2.74 -20.04 6.55
C LEU A 57 -1.73 -19.19 7.34
N GLY A 58 -2.13 -18.60 8.49
CA GLY A 58 -1.29 -17.78 9.33
C GLY A 58 -1.14 -16.33 8.83
N ILE A 59 -2.07 -15.83 8.01
CA ILE A 59 -2.13 -14.44 7.58
C ILE A 59 -3.02 -13.70 8.56
N SER A 60 -2.42 -12.88 9.42
CA SER A 60 -3.11 -12.15 10.50
C SER A 60 -3.23 -10.64 10.26
N LYS A 61 -2.58 -10.12 9.23
CA LYS A 61 -2.49 -8.67 8.95
C LYS A 61 -3.16 -8.36 7.62
N ILE A 62 -4.17 -7.50 7.65
CA ILE A 62 -4.93 -7.09 6.47
C ILE A 62 -4.70 -5.61 6.21
N LYS A 63 -4.52 -5.26 4.94
CA LYS A 63 -4.55 -3.87 4.49
C LYS A 63 -5.60 -3.66 3.43
N LEU A 64 -6.55 -2.79 3.71
CA LEU A 64 -7.51 -2.33 2.73
C LEU A 64 -6.90 -1.21 1.88
N THR A 65 -7.01 -1.34 0.58
CA THR A 65 -6.52 -0.42 -0.43
C THR A 65 -7.42 -0.50 -1.67
N GLY A 66 -7.00 0.04 -2.80
CA GLY A 66 -7.79 -0.03 -4.04
C GLY A 66 -7.16 0.85 -5.11
N GLY A 67 -7.99 1.44 -5.95
CA GLY A 67 -7.77 2.78 -6.43
C GLY A 67 -7.82 3.71 -5.21
N GLU A 68 -9.01 4.15 -4.81
CA GLU A 68 -9.23 4.76 -3.49
C GLU A 68 -10.28 3.94 -2.72
N PRO A 69 -9.93 3.30 -1.60
CA PRO A 69 -10.86 2.41 -0.91
C PRO A 69 -12.09 3.13 -0.35
N LEU A 70 -11.96 4.39 0.06
CA LEU A 70 -13.06 5.17 0.65
C LEU A 70 -14.15 5.59 -0.35
N VAL A 71 -13.93 5.42 -1.66
CA VAL A 71 -15.02 5.60 -2.65
C VAL A 71 -15.98 4.41 -2.70
N ARG A 72 -15.58 3.26 -2.16
CA ARG A 72 -16.46 2.08 -2.09
C ARG A 72 -17.36 2.18 -0.87
N LYS A 73 -18.68 2.37 -1.11
CA LYS A 73 -19.68 2.47 -0.03
C LYS A 73 -19.68 1.21 0.83
N GLY A 74 -19.82 1.39 2.16
CA GLY A 74 -19.86 0.30 3.14
C GLY A 74 -18.47 -0.25 3.51
N LEU A 75 -17.38 0.45 3.17
CA LEU A 75 -16.03 0.03 3.56
C LEU A 75 -15.86 -0.13 5.07
N PRO A 76 -16.42 0.77 5.94
CA PRO A 76 -16.36 0.56 7.39
C PRO A 76 -17.01 -0.76 7.83
N ASP A 77 -18.12 -1.15 7.23
CA ASP A 77 -18.79 -2.43 7.56
C ASP A 77 -17.90 -3.63 7.20
N LEU A 78 -17.25 -3.59 6.03
CA LEU A 78 -16.27 -4.61 5.65
C LEU A 78 -15.12 -4.68 6.66
N LEU A 79 -14.60 -3.53 7.08
CA LEU A 79 -13.52 -3.47 8.07
C LEU A 79 -13.96 -4.15 9.38
N GLY A 80 -15.16 -3.84 9.89
CA GLY A 80 -15.71 -4.46 11.09
C GLY A 80 -15.83 -5.98 10.94
N LYS A 81 -16.41 -6.46 9.86
CA LYS A 81 -16.50 -7.90 9.55
C LYS A 81 -15.13 -8.58 9.55
N ILE A 82 -14.11 -7.96 8.97
CA ILE A 82 -12.75 -8.51 8.96
C ILE A 82 -12.16 -8.51 10.37
N LYS A 83 -12.36 -7.47 11.17
CA LYS A 83 -11.88 -7.39 12.56
C LYS A 83 -12.49 -8.45 13.48
N GLU A 84 -13.69 -8.89 13.20
CA GLU A 84 -14.38 -9.96 13.94
C GLU A 84 -13.84 -11.37 13.64
N ILE A 85 -13.06 -11.53 12.57
CA ILE A 85 -12.51 -12.85 12.20
C ILE A 85 -11.43 -13.27 13.21
N PRO A 86 -11.58 -14.41 13.89
CA PRO A 86 -10.56 -14.95 14.80
C PRO A 86 -9.22 -15.13 14.07
N GLY A 87 -8.15 -14.64 14.66
CA GLY A 87 -6.80 -14.70 14.09
C GLY A 87 -6.40 -13.46 13.28
N ILE A 88 -7.29 -12.51 13.01
CA ILE A 88 -6.92 -11.19 12.49
C ILE A 88 -6.41 -10.32 13.64
N GLU A 89 -5.16 -9.96 13.59
CA GLU A 89 -4.48 -9.10 14.57
C GLU A 89 -4.61 -7.62 14.20
N GLN A 90 -4.53 -7.31 12.89
CA GLN A 90 -4.47 -5.92 12.44
C GLN A 90 -5.18 -5.71 11.12
N VAL A 91 -6.02 -4.65 11.08
CA VAL A 91 -6.64 -4.14 9.84
C VAL A 91 -6.23 -2.68 9.65
N THR A 92 -5.59 -2.39 8.52
CA THR A 92 -5.06 -1.07 8.21
C THR A 92 -5.60 -0.57 6.88
N LEU A 93 -5.57 0.75 6.68
CA LEU A 93 -6.07 1.41 5.47
C LEU A 93 -4.93 2.15 4.75
N THR A 94 -4.96 2.18 3.41
CA THR A 94 -4.20 3.15 2.61
C THR A 94 -5.16 3.97 1.80
N THR A 95 -5.12 5.29 1.92
CA THR A 95 -6.04 6.24 1.29
C THR A 95 -5.30 7.50 0.83
N ASN A 96 -5.87 8.24 -0.12
CA ASN A 96 -5.39 9.57 -0.48
C ASN A 96 -5.84 10.68 0.50
N GLY A 97 -6.64 10.34 1.51
CA GLY A 97 -7.05 11.24 2.59
C GLY A 97 -8.28 12.10 2.31
N ILE A 98 -8.67 12.34 1.06
CA ILE A 98 -9.75 13.29 0.69
C ILE A 98 -11.09 12.94 1.36
N LEU A 99 -11.45 11.67 1.40
CA LEU A 99 -12.70 11.20 2.00
C LEU A 99 -12.56 10.75 3.44
N LEU A 100 -11.34 10.81 4.00
CA LEU A 100 -11.03 10.21 5.30
C LEU A 100 -11.78 10.89 6.45
N LYS A 101 -11.75 12.22 6.53
CA LYS A 101 -12.41 13.00 7.57
C LYS A 101 -13.89 12.60 7.75
N ASN A 102 -14.59 12.39 6.64
CA ASN A 102 -16.03 12.10 6.67
C ASN A 102 -16.38 10.67 7.10
N GLN A 103 -15.42 9.73 7.08
CA GLN A 103 -15.65 8.32 7.39
C GLN A 103 -14.83 7.84 8.59
N LEU A 104 -13.95 8.68 9.14
CA LEU A 104 -12.98 8.29 10.15
C LEU A 104 -13.62 7.80 11.44
N ASP A 105 -14.66 8.49 11.95
CA ASP A 105 -15.36 8.10 13.15
C ASP A 105 -15.94 6.69 13.04
N GLU A 106 -16.50 6.35 11.87
CA GLU A 106 -17.05 5.02 11.63
C GLU A 106 -15.92 3.98 11.52
N LEU A 107 -14.86 4.28 10.77
CA LEU A 107 -13.69 3.40 10.66
C LEU A 107 -13.07 3.10 12.03
N MET A 108 -13.00 4.10 12.91
CA MET A 108 -12.49 3.93 14.28
C MET A 108 -13.45 3.08 15.15
N ARG A 109 -14.76 3.27 15.02
CA ARG A 109 -15.74 2.42 15.70
C ARG A 109 -15.67 0.96 15.27
N GLN A 110 -15.36 0.73 14.02
CA GLN A 110 -15.17 -0.61 13.43
C GLN A 110 -13.78 -1.21 13.72
N GLY A 111 -12.87 -0.48 14.38
CA GLY A 111 -11.59 -1.00 14.86
C GLY A 111 -10.43 -0.84 13.88
N LEU A 112 -10.36 0.28 13.15
CA LEU A 112 -9.18 0.61 12.34
C LEU A 112 -7.93 0.76 13.21
N ASP A 113 -6.86 0.00 12.92
CA ASP A 113 -5.62 0.01 13.71
C ASP A 113 -4.59 1.04 13.24
N ALA A 114 -4.56 1.31 11.94
CA ALA A 114 -3.64 2.31 11.38
C ALA A 114 -4.10 2.79 9.99
N VAL A 115 -3.76 4.03 9.68
CA VAL A 115 -3.99 4.63 8.36
C VAL A 115 -2.69 5.09 7.72
N ASN A 116 -2.53 4.80 6.43
CA ASN A 116 -1.49 5.38 5.60
C ASN A 116 -2.17 6.38 4.67
N ILE A 117 -1.81 7.65 4.78
CA ILE A 117 -2.33 8.72 3.94
C ILE A 117 -1.28 9.04 2.89
N SER A 118 -1.67 9.05 1.62
CA SER A 118 -0.75 9.30 0.50
C SER A 118 -0.90 10.75 0.05
N ILE A 119 0.12 11.57 0.35
CA ILE A 119 0.25 12.98 -0.04
C ILE A 119 1.69 13.16 -0.49
N ASP A 120 1.89 13.51 -1.77
CA ASP A 120 3.23 13.55 -2.36
C ASP A 120 3.90 14.93 -2.19
N THR A 121 3.14 15.97 -1.92
CA THR A 121 3.61 17.35 -1.71
C THR A 121 2.63 18.14 -0.86
N LEU A 122 3.12 19.20 -0.20
CA LEU A 122 2.33 20.16 0.57
C LEU A 122 2.14 21.49 -0.18
N ASP A 123 2.68 21.61 -1.39
CA ASP A 123 2.39 22.72 -2.31
C ASP A 123 1.11 22.43 -3.11
N GLU A 124 0.15 23.34 -3.07
CA GLU A 124 -1.16 23.19 -3.69
C GLU A 124 -1.08 23.02 -5.22
N THR A 125 -0.19 23.79 -5.86
CA THR A 125 0.01 23.79 -7.31
C THR A 125 0.65 22.47 -7.75
N CYS A 126 1.68 22.03 -7.03
CA CYS A 126 2.34 20.75 -7.26
C CYS A 126 1.36 19.58 -7.01
N TYR A 127 0.59 19.64 -5.92
CA TYR A 127 -0.42 18.61 -5.61
C TYR A 127 -1.45 18.48 -6.72
N HIS A 128 -1.99 19.60 -7.21
CA HIS A 128 -2.93 19.58 -8.34
C HIS A 128 -2.28 19.02 -9.62
N THR A 129 -1.03 19.37 -9.88
CA THR A 129 -0.26 18.83 -11.02
C THR A 129 -0.07 17.33 -10.92
N VAL A 130 0.30 16.83 -9.75
CA VAL A 130 0.53 15.39 -9.51
C VAL A 130 -0.77 14.61 -9.53
N THR A 131 -1.82 15.12 -8.90
CA THR A 131 -3.11 14.41 -8.75
C THR A 131 -4.11 14.68 -9.87
N ARG A 132 -3.89 15.75 -10.66
CA ARG A 132 -4.70 16.30 -11.76
C ARG A 132 -6.09 16.84 -11.37
N CYS A 133 -6.71 16.29 -10.35
CA CYS A 133 -8.09 16.67 -9.95
C CYS A 133 -8.30 16.69 -8.43
N GLY A 134 -7.21 16.67 -7.65
CA GLY A 134 -7.29 16.67 -6.18
C GLY A 134 -7.18 18.07 -5.59
N GLU A 135 -7.79 18.24 -4.43
CA GLU A 135 -7.72 19.43 -3.58
C GLU A 135 -6.86 19.09 -2.35
N LEU A 136 -5.68 19.70 -2.21
CA LEU A 136 -4.74 19.43 -1.12
C LEU A 136 -5.38 19.62 0.25
N ASN A 137 -6.16 20.70 0.42
CA ASN A 137 -6.82 21.02 1.69
C ASN A 137 -7.71 19.89 2.19
N GLN A 138 -8.43 19.17 1.31
CA GLN A 138 -9.27 18.03 1.71
C GLN A 138 -8.43 16.86 2.22
N ALA A 139 -7.27 16.59 1.60
CA ALA A 139 -6.36 15.55 2.06
C ALA A 139 -5.71 15.91 3.41
N LEU A 140 -5.34 17.18 3.60
CA LEU A 140 -4.80 17.70 4.86
C LEU A 140 -5.85 17.69 5.98
N GLU A 141 -7.11 18.01 5.70
CA GLU A 141 -8.21 17.85 6.67
C GLU A 141 -8.36 16.39 7.11
N GLY A 142 -8.21 15.44 6.18
CA GLY A 142 -8.21 14.01 6.50
C GLY A 142 -7.03 13.61 7.38
N LEU A 143 -5.84 14.13 7.09
CA LEU A 143 -4.64 13.93 7.92
C LEU A 143 -4.82 14.50 9.32
N GLN A 144 -5.28 15.75 9.42
CA GLN A 144 -5.49 16.42 10.71
C GLN A 144 -6.52 15.67 11.56
N ALA A 145 -7.64 15.28 10.98
CA ALA A 145 -8.65 14.47 11.67
C ALA A 145 -8.06 13.13 12.20
N ALA A 146 -7.20 12.48 11.42
CA ALA A 146 -6.54 11.24 11.85
C ALA A 146 -5.59 11.45 13.04
N LEU A 147 -4.90 12.59 13.10
CA LEU A 147 -3.99 12.95 14.20
C LEU A 147 -4.72 13.26 15.51
N GLU A 148 -6.01 13.59 15.47
CA GLU A 148 -6.83 13.79 16.67
C GLU A 148 -7.15 12.48 17.43
N TYR A 149 -6.93 11.31 16.80
CA TYR A 149 -7.14 10.01 17.43
C TYR A 149 -5.81 9.47 18.02
N PRO A 150 -5.61 9.53 19.35
CA PRO A 150 -4.33 9.18 19.97
C PRO A 150 -3.96 7.69 19.83
N ASN A 151 -4.94 6.84 19.59
CA ASN A 151 -4.74 5.40 19.41
C ASN A 151 -4.62 4.98 17.95
N LEU A 152 -4.82 5.89 17.00
CA LEU A 152 -4.66 5.60 15.58
C LEU A 152 -3.21 5.85 15.14
N ARG A 153 -2.54 4.83 14.64
CA ARG A 153 -1.23 5.02 14.05
C ARG A 153 -1.38 5.64 12.66
N VAL A 154 -0.86 6.84 12.50
CA VAL A 154 -0.89 7.60 11.24
C VAL A 154 0.46 7.55 10.56
N LYS A 155 0.47 7.29 9.24
CA LYS A 155 1.65 7.35 8.39
C LYS A 155 1.34 8.20 7.16
N LEU A 156 2.26 9.09 6.83
CA LEU A 156 2.22 9.90 5.62
C LEU A 156 3.13 9.26 4.57
N ASN A 157 2.60 8.92 3.41
CA ASN A 157 3.38 8.40 2.28
C ASN A 157 3.61 9.50 1.27
N CYS A 158 4.83 9.60 0.79
CA CYS A 158 5.23 10.47 -0.30
C CYS A 158 6.01 9.67 -1.34
N VAL A 159 5.66 9.80 -2.60
CA VAL A 159 6.47 9.30 -3.72
C VAL A 159 7.30 10.47 -4.22
N PRO A 160 8.63 10.47 -3.97
CA PRO A 160 9.51 11.54 -4.40
C PRO A 160 9.70 11.47 -5.92
N MET A 161 9.30 12.53 -6.62
CA MET A 161 9.43 12.68 -8.08
C MET A 161 10.24 13.93 -8.41
N ASN A 162 9.58 14.95 -8.95
CA ASN A 162 10.21 16.21 -9.38
C ASN A 162 9.87 17.39 -8.44
N GLN A 163 9.49 17.10 -7.19
CA GLN A 163 9.29 18.13 -6.18
C GLN A 163 10.62 18.85 -5.86
N SER A 164 10.55 20.08 -5.38
CA SER A 164 11.71 20.85 -4.92
C SER A 164 12.33 20.26 -3.65
N GLU A 165 13.54 20.64 -3.31
CA GLU A 165 14.20 20.23 -2.08
C GLU A 165 13.43 20.74 -0.85
N GLU A 166 12.91 21.96 -0.92
CA GLU A 166 12.09 22.56 0.11
C GLU A 166 10.81 21.76 0.39
N GLU A 167 10.17 21.22 -0.65
CA GLU A 167 8.95 20.41 -0.47
C GLU A 167 9.25 19.11 0.29
N TYR A 168 10.40 18.46 0.06
CA TYR A 168 10.79 17.26 0.84
C TYR A 168 11.13 17.60 2.29
N ILE A 169 11.76 18.76 2.53
CA ILE A 169 12.05 19.26 3.88
C ILE A 169 10.74 19.55 4.61
N GLN A 170 9.81 20.27 4.01
CA GLN A 170 8.49 20.55 4.58
C GLN A 170 7.70 19.27 4.87
N MET A 171 7.76 18.29 3.96
CA MET A 171 7.14 16.99 4.19
C MET A 171 7.73 16.30 5.43
N ALA A 172 9.04 16.33 5.61
CA ALA A 172 9.72 15.76 6.77
C ALA A 172 9.39 16.50 8.07
N GLU A 173 9.13 17.81 8.03
CA GLU A 173 8.74 18.62 9.18
C GLU A 173 7.45 18.14 9.85
N TYR A 174 6.54 17.51 9.11
CA TYR A 174 5.38 16.86 9.73
C TYR A 174 5.78 15.80 10.76
N ALA A 175 6.84 15.04 10.51
CA ALA A 175 7.36 14.09 11.51
C ALA A 175 8.12 14.77 12.64
N LYS A 176 8.62 16.01 12.45
CA LYS A 176 9.20 16.80 13.53
C LYS A 176 8.12 17.30 14.48
N GLU A 177 7.01 17.78 13.95
CA GLU A 177 5.94 18.45 14.70
C GLU A 177 4.90 17.46 15.27
N HIS A 178 4.75 16.28 14.65
CA HIS A 178 3.73 15.29 15.01
C HIS A 178 4.32 13.90 15.23
N PRO A 179 3.71 13.06 16.10
CA PRO A 179 4.13 11.68 16.37
C PRO A 179 3.67 10.71 15.26
N LEU A 180 4.02 11.01 14.01
CA LEU A 180 3.70 10.19 12.82
C LEU A 180 4.96 9.77 12.07
N GLU A 181 4.84 8.78 11.19
CA GLU A 181 5.92 8.39 10.30
C GLU A 181 5.69 8.95 8.88
N VAL A 182 6.61 9.81 8.42
CA VAL A 182 6.69 10.22 7.01
C VAL A 182 7.53 9.20 6.26
N ARG A 183 6.99 8.63 5.17
CA ARG A 183 7.67 7.59 4.40
C ARG A 183 7.84 8.02 2.95
N PHE A 184 9.08 8.11 2.53
CA PHE A 184 9.44 8.28 1.14
C PHE A 184 9.49 6.90 0.45
N ILE A 185 8.69 6.75 -0.61
CA ILE A 185 8.53 5.50 -1.35
C ILE A 185 9.17 5.66 -2.71
N GLU A 186 10.25 4.93 -2.96
CA GLU A 186 10.95 4.95 -4.24
C GLU A 186 10.00 4.61 -5.40
N MET A 187 10.10 5.38 -6.48
CA MET A 187 9.30 5.17 -7.69
C MET A 187 9.58 3.79 -8.28
N MET A 188 8.55 3.00 -8.45
CA MET A 188 8.65 1.68 -9.06
C MET A 188 8.23 1.73 -10.54
N PRO A 189 8.97 1.09 -11.46
CA PRO A 189 8.70 1.14 -12.90
C PRO A 189 7.53 0.20 -13.27
N ILE A 190 6.34 0.49 -12.75
CA ILE A 190 5.10 -0.26 -12.99
C ILE A 190 4.08 0.65 -13.66
N GLY A 191 3.45 0.18 -14.74
CA GLY A 191 2.46 0.96 -15.47
C GLY A 191 3.01 2.32 -15.88
N MET A 192 2.31 3.40 -15.53
CA MET A 192 2.71 4.78 -15.84
C MET A 192 3.96 5.23 -15.05
N GLY A 193 4.26 4.62 -13.92
CA GLY A 193 5.47 4.89 -13.15
C GLY A 193 6.78 4.65 -13.91
N LYS A 194 6.74 3.88 -15.03
CA LYS A 194 7.90 3.67 -15.92
C LYS A 194 8.42 4.97 -16.56
N ALA A 195 7.54 5.93 -16.78
CA ALA A 195 7.89 7.22 -17.38
C ALA A 195 8.30 8.28 -16.34
N CYS A 196 8.17 7.98 -15.05
CA CYS A 196 8.47 8.91 -13.97
C CYS A 196 9.89 8.66 -13.43
N GLN A 197 10.58 9.76 -13.14
CA GLN A 197 11.84 9.72 -12.40
C GLN A 197 11.57 10.10 -10.95
N GLY A 198 12.35 9.54 -10.02
CA GLY A 198 12.23 9.82 -8.61
C GLY A 198 13.59 9.98 -7.95
N LYS A 199 13.62 10.62 -6.77
CA LYS A 199 14.84 10.68 -5.93
C LYS A 199 15.05 9.35 -5.21
N SER A 200 16.31 8.95 -5.10
CA SER A 200 16.72 7.80 -4.33
C SER A 200 16.68 8.08 -2.82
N ARG A 201 16.74 7.02 -2.02
CA ARG A 201 16.88 7.10 -0.56
C ARG A 201 18.10 7.95 -0.16
N ASP A 202 19.23 7.71 -0.80
CA ASP A 202 20.50 8.34 -0.39
C ASP A 202 20.50 9.85 -0.69
N GLU A 203 19.95 10.27 -1.83
CA GLU A 203 19.75 11.68 -2.16
C GLU A 203 18.83 12.38 -1.16
N LEU A 204 17.72 11.74 -0.77
CA LEU A 204 16.79 12.30 0.21
C LEU A 204 17.40 12.33 1.61
N LEU A 205 18.12 11.29 2.02
CA LEU A 205 18.76 11.23 3.32
C LEU A 205 19.82 12.33 3.45
N GLU A 206 20.69 12.51 2.44
CA GLU A 206 21.67 13.59 2.41
C GLU A 206 21.03 14.98 2.51
N LEU A 207 19.93 15.20 1.78
CA LEU A 207 19.17 16.45 1.84
C LEU A 207 18.63 16.72 3.25
N LEU A 208 18.01 15.71 3.85
CA LEU A 208 17.39 15.83 5.17
C LEU A 208 18.46 15.98 6.29
N GLU A 209 19.61 15.33 6.15
CA GLU A 209 20.73 15.52 7.09
C GLU A 209 21.33 16.92 7.03
N LYS A 210 21.38 17.53 5.84
CA LYS A 210 21.77 18.95 5.70
C LYS A 210 20.79 19.89 6.39
N ALA A 211 19.48 19.57 6.37
CA ALA A 211 18.44 20.42 6.95
C ALA A 211 18.28 20.22 8.46
N PHE A 212 18.40 19.00 8.97
CA PHE A 212 18.00 18.63 10.34
C PHE A 212 19.13 18.04 11.21
N GLY A 213 20.33 17.88 10.65
CA GLY A 213 21.44 17.21 11.32
C GLY A 213 21.50 15.71 11.07
N ASN A 214 22.45 15.03 11.66
CA ASN A 214 22.72 13.61 11.41
C ASN A 214 21.51 12.75 11.77
N ALA A 215 21.16 11.85 10.87
CA ALA A 215 20.13 10.85 11.09
C ALA A 215 20.68 9.66 11.90
N GLU A 216 19.91 9.15 12.84
CA GLU A 216 20.20 7.94 13.58
C GLU A 216 19.27 6.79 13.12
N PRO A 217 19.80 5.59 12.85
CA PRO A 217 18.97 4.44 12.52
C PRO A 217 17.96 4.13 13.63
N TYR A 218 16.73 3.80 13.25
CA TYR A 218 15.67 3.43 14.18
C TYR A 218 15.29 1.96 13.98
N GLU A 219 15.78 1.09 14.85
CA GLU A 219 15.69 -0.36 14.68
C GLU A 219 14.33 -0.98 15.03
N LYS A 220 13.41 -0.20 15.66
CA LYS A 220 12.10 -0.75 16.02
C LYS A 220 11.19 -0.83 14.78
N TYR A 221 10.51 -1.95 14.66
CA TYR A 221 9.50 -2.11 13.60
C TYR A 221 8.28 -1.21 13.86
N LEU A 222 7.98 -0.36 12.89
CA LEU A 222 6.83 0.56 12.93
C LEU A 222 5.74 0.11 11.93
N GLY A 223 5.27 -1.13 12.03
CA GLY A 223 4.19 -1.69 11.21
C GLY A 223 4.63 -2.90 10.36
N ASN A 224 3.84 -3.25 9.35
CA ASN A 224 3.95 -4.52 8.61
C ASN A 224 4.75 -4.42 7.30
N GLY A 225 5.22 -3.21 6.96
CA GLY A 225 5.91 -2.91 5.70
C GLY A 225 7.43 -2.99 5.82
N PRO A 226 8.14 -2.86 4.69
CA PRO A 226 9.59 -2.98 4.60
C PRO A 226 10.31 -1.64 4.83
N ALA A 227 9.65 -0.62 5.34
CA ALA A 227 10.27 0.69 5.53
C ALA A 227 11.39 0.60 6.57
N GLU A 228 12.56 1.09 6.20
CA GLU A 228 13.66 1.38 7.11
C GLU A 228 13.47 2.78 7.68
N TYR A 229 13.66 2.94 8.99
CA TYR A 229 13.38 4.21 9.65
C TYR A 229 14.65 4.83 10.21
N VAL A 230 14.66 6.16 10.19
CA VAL A 230 15.65 7.00 10.87
C VAL A 230 14.95 8.01 11.77
N SER A 231 15.67 8.46 12.80
CA SER A 231 15.26 9.58 13.66
C SER A 231 16.20 10.76 13.47
N PHE A 232 15.65 11.96 13.57
CA PHE A 232 16.40 13.21 13.58
C PHE A 232 16.30 13.89 14.96
N PRO A 233 17.29 14.71 15.36
CA PRO A 233 17.24 15.46 16.60
C PRO A 233 15.96 16.31 16.70
N GLY A 234 15.22 16.18 17.80
CA GLY A 234 14.00 16.96 18.05
C GLY A 234 12.74 16.51 17.32
N PHE A 235 12.79 15.42 16.54
CA PHE A 235 11.60 14.89 15.88
C PHE A 235 10.74 14.08 16.85
N GLN A 236 9.42 14.31 16.80
CA GLN A 236 8.45 13.49 17.54
C GLN A 236 8.18 12.16 16.82
N GLY A 237 8.05 12.20 15.50
CA GLY A 237 7.87 11.05 14.62
C GLY A 237 9.17 10.51 14.02
N ARG A 238 9.07 9.84 12.88
CA ARG A 238 10.22 9.20 12.20
C ARG A 238 10.13 9.39 10.70
N ILE A 239 11.30 9.38 10.05
CA ILE A 239 11.39 9.33 8.59
C ILE A 239 11.65 7.89 8.16
N GLY A 240 10.86 7.40 7.24
CA GLY A 240 10.97 6.05 6.69
C GLY A 240 11.30 6.06 5.20
N PHE A 241 12.03 5.05 4.75
CA PHE A 241 12.34 4.85 3.33
C PHE A 241 11.87 3.48 2.89
N ILE A 242 11.19 3.42 1.74
CA ILE A 242 10.79 2.17 1.08
C ILE A 242 11.51 2.12 -0.27
N SER A 243 12.69 1.54 -0.27
CA SER A 243 13.61 1.51 -1.41
C SER A 243 13.44 0.21 -2.19
N ALA A 244 12.35 0.13 -2.98
CA ALA A 244 11.97 -1.11 -3.65
C ALA A 244 12.90 -1.47 -4.82
N VAL A 245 13.60 -0.51 -5.42
CA VAL A 245 14.47 -0.70 -6.58
C VAL A 245 15.93 -0.71 -6.16
N SER A 246 16.37 0.31 -5.40
CA SER A 246 17.77 0.49 -5.00
C SER A 246 18.20 -0.44 -3.86
N HIS A 247 17.34 -0.68 -2.87
CA HIS A 247 17.61 -1.53 -1.71
C HIS A 247 16.50 -2.58 -1.57
N LYS A 248 16.62 -3.67 -2.33
CA LYS A 248 15.59 -4.71 -2.41
C LYS A 248 15.39 -5.40 -1.05
N PHE A 249 14.14 -5.52 -0.63
CA PHE A 249 13.72 -6.21 0.60
C PHE A 249 12.97 -7.53 0.28
N CYS A 250 13.30 -8.18 -0.82
CA CYS A 250 12.61 -9.40 -1.27
C CYS A 250 12.79 -10.56 -0.31
N ASP A 251 13.97 -10.67 0.33
CA ASP A 251 14.30 -11.76 1.25
C ASP A 251 13.46 -11.74 2.54
N SER A 252 12.96 -10.56 2.93
CA SER A 252 12.05 -10.36 4.07
C SER A 252 10.61 -10.10 3.67
N CYS A 253 10.24 -10.30 2.38
CA CYS A 253 8.93 -9.94 1.87
C CYS A 253 7.83 -10.88 2.38
N ASN A 254 7.03 -10.39 3.33
CA ASN A 254 5.92 -11.11 3.99
C ASN A 254 4.55 -10.94 3.31
N ARG A 255 4.48 -10.35 2.08
CA ARG A 255 3.23 -9.82 1.50
C ARG A 255 2.74 -10.60 0.31
N ILE A 256 1.40 -10.70 0.22
CA ILE A 256 0.64 -11.03 -0.99
C ILE A 256 -0.45 -9.99 -1.20
N ARG A 257 -1.07 -9.99 -2.39
CA ARG A 257 -2.09 -9.01 -2.76
C ARG A 257 -3.31 -9.68 -3.37
N LEU A 258 -4.49 -9.19 -3.04
CA LEU A 258 -5.74 -9.55 -3.69
C LEU A 258 -6.21 -8.33 -4.49
N THR A 259 -6.36 -8.48 -5.82
CA THR A 259 -6.89 -7.41 -6.67
C THR A 259 -8.40 -7.28 -6.49
N ALA A 260 -8.98 -6.16 -6.93
CA ALA A 260 -10.43 -5.95 -6.88
C ALA A 260 -11.21 -7.03 -7.67
N GLU A 261 -10.58 -7.57 -8.72
CA GLU A 261 -11.12 -8.67 -9.53
C GLU A 261 -11.01 -10.05 -8.86
N GLY A 262 -10.33 -10.14 -7.71
CA GLY A 262 -10.14 -11.41 -7.01
C GLY A 262 -8.95 -12.24 -7.48
N TYR A 263 -7.96 -11.63 -8.12
CA TYR A 263 -6.71 -12.29 -8.45
C TYR A 263 -5.72 -12.17 -7.26
N LEU A 264 -5.30 -13.31 -6.70
CA LEU A 264 -4.29 -13.36 -5.65
C LEU A 264 -2.91 -13.29 -6.27
N LYS A 265 -2.24 -12.14 -6.15
CA LYS A 265 -0.88 -11.87 -6.64
C LYS A 265 0.16 -12.17 -5.58
N LEU A 266 1.24 -12.78 -5.99
CA LEU A 266 2.35 -13.17 -5.11
C LEU A 266 3.48 -12.15 -5.10
N CYS A 267 3.64 -11.41 -6.19
CA CYS A 267 4.64 -10.34 -6.35
C CYS A 267 4.01 -9.15 -7.07
N LEU A 268 4.54 -7.95 -6.82
CA LEU A 268 4.08 -6.73 -7.48
C LEU A 268 4.48 -6.70 -8.96
N GLN A 269 5.72 -7.14 -9.28
CA GLN A 269 6.29 -7.08 -10.63
C GLN A 269 5.75 -8.16 -11.56
N TYR A 270 5.35 -9.33 -11.06
CA TYR A 270 5.02 -10.47 -11.90
C TYR A 270 3.53 -10.78 -11.91
N GLU A 271 3.05 -11.38 -13.00
CA GLU A 271 1.68 -11.91 -13.12
C GLU A 271 1.42 -13.15 -12.27
N SER A 272 2.45 -13.66 -11.58
CA SER A 272 2.33 -14.88 -10.76
C SER A 272 1.22 -14.78 -9.72
N GLY A 273 0.37 -15.79 -9.69
CA GLY A 273 -0.77 -15.82 -8.78
C GLY A 273 -1.87 -16.78 -9.20
N ILE A 274 -3.07 -16.59 -8.68
CA ILE A 274 -4.25 -17.41 -8.94
C ILE A 274 -5.53 -16.57 -8.95
N ASP A 275 -6.46 -16.92 -9.82
CA ASP A 275 -7.80 -16.32 -9.89
C ASP A 275 -8.72 -16.95 -8.83
N LEU A 276 -8.80 -16.30 -7.65
CA LEU A 276 -9.68 -16.75 -6.57
C LEU A 276 -11.16 -16.50 -6.88
N ARG A 277 -11.51 -15.44 -7.62
CA ARG A 277 -12.90 -15.16 -8.00
C ARG A 277 -13.49 -16.32 -8.77
N LYS A 278 -12.74 -16.89 -9.71
CA LYS A 278 -13.19 -18.05 -10.47
C LYS A 278 -13.51 -19.23 -9.56
N LEU A 279 -12.65 -19.50 -8.58
CA LEU A 279 -12.89 -20.59 -7.61
C LEU A 279 -14.08 -20.28 -6.71
N LEU A 280 -14.16 -19.06 -6.14
CA LEU A 280 -15.26 -18.63 -5.28
C LEU A 280 -16.61 -18.81 -5.96
N ARG A 281 -16.72 -18.43 -7.24
CA ARG A 281 -17.98 -18.43 -8.01
C ARG A 281 -18.29 -19.75 -8.70
N SER A 282 -17.33 -20.67 -8.79
CA SER A 282 -17.59 -22.05 -9.23
C SER A 282 -18.08 -22.98 -8.12
N GLY A 283 -18.25 -22.45 -6.89
CA GLY A 283 -18.74 -23.23 -5.76
C GLY A 283 -17.65 -23.99 -5.02
N ALA A 284 -16.38 -23.58 -5.14
CA ALA A 284 -15.28 -24.21 -4.39
C ALA A 284 -15.52 -24.14 -2.88
N THR A 285 -15.22 -25.22 -2.19
CA THR A 285 -15.25 -25.30 -0.72
C THR A 285 -14.14 -24.45 -0.08
N ASP A 286 -14.22 -24.19 1.22
CA ASP A 286 -13.18 -23.44 1.93
C ASP A 286 -11.84 -24.21 1.92
N GLU A 287 -11.87 -25.55 2.02
CA GLU A 287 -10.67 -26.39 1.93
C GLU A 287 -10.02 -26.32 0.54
N GLU A 288 -10.79 -26.34 -0.54
CA GLU A 288 -10.27 -26.19 -1.90
C GLU A 288 -9.65 -24.82 -2.13
N LEU A 289 -10.28 -23.77 -1.63
CA LEU A 289 -9.74 -22.40 -1.68
C LEU A 289 -8.44 -22.27 -0.87
N LYS A 290 -8.43 -22.84 0.36
CA LYS A 290 -7.25 -22.85 1.23
C LYS A 290 -6.07 -23.56 0.56
N GLU A 291 -6.32 -24.74 -0.01
CA GLU A 291 -5.28 -25.49 -0.69
C GLU A 291 -4.76 -24.76 -1.93
N ALA A 292 -5.64 -24.16 -2.74
CA ALA A 292 -5.25 -23.37 -3.89
C ALA A 292 -4.40 -22.15 -3.49
N MET A 293 -4.79 -21.45 -2.42
CA MET A 293 -4.01 -20.32 -1.88
C MET A 293 -2.65 -20.80 -1.35
N ARG A 294 -2.61 -21.91 -0.62
CA ARG A 294 -1.39 -22.50 -0.07
C ARG A 294 -0.39 -22.85 -1.17
N GLN A 295 -0.85 -23.50 -2.23
CA GLN A 295 -0.01 -23.86 -3.38
C GLN A 295 0.48 -22.65 -4.15
N ALA A 296 -0.35 -21.61 -4.30
CA ALA A 296 0.04 -20.35 -4.92
C ALA A 296 1.13 -19.66 -4.09
N ILE A 297 0.90 -19.48 -2.77
CA ILE A 297 1.84 -18.80 -1.87
C ILE A 297 3.19 -19.53 -1.83
N TRP A 298 3.19 -20.85 -1.84
CA TRP A 298 4.42 -21.65 -1.92
C TRP A 298 5.29 -21.26 -3.13
N LYS A 299 4.66 -20.97 -4.28
CA LYS A 299 5.34 -20.58 -5.54
C LYS A 299 5.67 -19.09 -5.63
N LYS A 300 5.60 -18.33 -4.51
CA LYS A 300 5.96 -16.92 -4.52
C LYS A 300 7.38 -16.73 -5.05
N PRO A 301 7.62 -15.79 -6.03
CA PRO A 301 8.94 -15.54 -6.60
C PRO A 301 9.96 -15.16 -5.53
N ALA A 302 11.23 -15.54 -5.71
CA ALA A 302 12.34 -15.19 -4.82
C ALA A 302 12.48 -13.67 -4.69
N CYS A 303 12.62 -12.98 -5.82
CA CYS A 303 12.79 -11.54 -5.86
C CYS A 303 12.14 -10.95 -7.12
N HIS A 304 12.01 -9.64 -7.14
CA HIS A 304 11.71 -8.87 -8.35
C HIS A 304 13.02 -8.39 -9.01
N ASN A 305 12.93 -8.01 -10.30
CA ASN A 305 14.07 -7.52 -11.11
C ASN A 305 13.72 -6.18 -11.79
N PHE A 306 13.25 -5.19 -11.03
CA PHE A 306 12.92 -3.87 -11.59
C PHE A 306 14.10 -3.19 -12.29
N SER A 307 15.33 -3.52 -11.90
CA SER A 307 16.56 -2.94 -12.44
C SER A 307 17.19 -3.72 -13.59
N ASP A 308 16.73 -4.94 -13.91
CA ASP A 308 17.35 -5.79 -14.96
C ASP A 308 16.28 -6.57 -15.72
N GLU A 309 15.91 -6.03 -16.87
CA GLU A 309 14.88 -6.61 -17.75
C GLU A 309 15.26 -7.94 -18.37
N ARG A 310 16.55 -8.22 -18.55
CA ARG A 310 17.03 -9.44 -19.22
C ARG A 310 16.94 -10.68 -18.34
N ARG A 311 16.99 -10.53 -17.03
CA ARG A 311 16.87 -11.64 -16.08
C ARG A 311 15.44 -12.19 -15.93
N ASP A 312 14.42 -11.43 -16.33
CA ASP A 312 13.02 -11.87 -16.20
C ASP A 312 12.71 -13.00 -17.21
N GLU A 313 13.30 -12.96 -18.40
CA GLU A 313 13.17 -14.02 -19.43
C GLU A 313 13.86 -15.32 -19.00
N GLU A 314 15.01 -15.23 -18.32
CA GLU A 314 15.73 -16.39 -17.80
C GLU A 314 14.97 -17.13 -16.69
N VAL A 315 14.16 -16.42 -15.90
CA VAL A 315 13.39 -16.98 -14.77
C VAL A 315 12.01 -17.49 -15.20
N GLY A 316 11.60 -17.28 -16.46
CA GLY A 316 10.31 -17.72 -17.01
C GLY A 316 9.10 -17.05 -16.35
N GLN A 317 9.28 -15.88 -15.73
CA GLN A 317 8.23 -15.11 -15.06
C GLN A 317 7.69 -14.04 -16.02
N LYS A 318 6.37 -14.02 -16.23
CA LYS A 318 5.72 -12.95 -16.98
C LYS A 318 5.63 -11.68 -16.16
N LYS A 319 6.06 -10.55 -16.74
CA LYS A 319 5.91 -9.22 -16.13
C LYS A 319 4.44 -8.83 -15.99
N GLU A 320 4.16 -8.10 -14.93
CA GLU A 320 2.85 -7.50 -14.73
C GLU A 320 2.57 -6.42 -15.79
N HIS A 321 1.44 -6.53 -16.45
CA HIS A 321 0.97 -5.56 -17.44
C HIS A 321 -0.02 -4.54 -16.87
N ARG A 322 -0.63 -4.86 -15.71
CA ARG A 322 -1.56 -3.96 -15.05
C ARG A 322 -0.83 -2.77 -14.44
N ALA A 323 -1.47 -1.61 -14.46
CA ALA A 323 -0.99 -0.44 -13.72
C ALA A 323 -1.30 -0.56 -12.22
N MET A 324 -0.71 0.34 -11.40
CA MET A 324 -0.81 0.30 -9.95
C MET A 324 -2.25 0.31 -9.43
N TYR A 325 -3.16 1.05 -10.06
CA TYR A 325 -4.58 1.07 -9.69
C TYR A 325 -5.27 -0.29 -9.79
N GLY A 326 -4.85 -1.15 -10.74
CA GLY A 326 -5.39 -2.49 -10.93
C GLY A 326 -4.77 -3.57 -10.01
N ILE A 327 -3.68 -3.22 -9.32
CA ILE A 327 -2.95 -4.16 -8.44
C ILE A 327 -3.24 -3.87 -6.96
N GLY A 328 -3.68 -2.68 -6.62
CA GLY A 328 -3.84 -2.18 -5.27
C GLY A 328 -2.53 -1.68 -4.69
N GLY A 329 -2.30 -0.40 -4.85
CA GLY A 329 -1.10 0.34 -4.43
C GLY A 329 -0.88 0.42 -2.93
#